data_ca15918920f1d7906c0d6dec7293f2f6
#
_entry.id   ca15918920f1d7906c0d6dec7293f2f6
#
_cell.length_a   1.000
_cell.length_b   1.000
_cell.length_c   1.000
_cell.angle_alpha   90.00
_cell.angle_beta   90.00
_cell.angle_gamma   90.00
#
_symmetry.space_group_name_H-M   'P 1'
#
loop_
_entity.id
_entity.type
_entity.pdbx_description
1 polymer ?
#
loop_
_entity_poly.entity_id
_entity_poly.type
_entity_poly.pdbx_seq_one_letter_code
_entity_poly.pdbx_strand_id
1 'polypeptide(L)'
;MKLSVITLTLNKLEYTKKFIKSLQKYTKDFELIIVDNGSTDGTVEYLESLDFIKLIKNSENKGFSAGNNQGIAIAEGEYIGFLNNDILLYPNWFEECEKVFNKEKAAFVSPREVNPHFDDINESNYINYFKNLRYKFDYQKSFDECVFSCVITKKNVLDNLGTFDEKFFPAFFEDNDFKHRAIESGFDVFVSNKVCFFHFGSITSTNHTKNFEENRKYYYSKHQFAEYLSICGGEKIELKKINKQFKVFPLKNLYDLYLLINKVQNRLKKMFGEKKA
;
A
#
# COMPACT_ATOMS: atom_id res chain seq x y z
N MET A 1 -12.01 -17.37 12.54
CA MET A 1 -11.91 -15.99 12.02
C MET A 1 -10.89 -15.96 10.91
N LYS A 2 -11.27 -15.47 9.76
CA LYS A 2 -10.46 -15.57 8.54
C LYS A 2 -9.58 -14.35 8.30
N LEU A 3 -10.11 -13.14 8.58
CA LEU A 3 -9.46 -11.88 8.27
C LEU A 3 -9.35 -11.00 9.52
N SER A 4 -8.16 -10.51 9.84
CA SER A 4 -7.95 -9.38 10.75
C SER A 4 -7.78 -8.11 9.93
N VAL A 5 -8.68 -7.16 10.07
CA VAL A 5 -8.56 -5.83 9.47
C VAL A 5 -7.93 -4.90 10.48
N ILE A 6 -6.77 -4.33 10.13
CA ILE A 6 -6.05 -3.33 10.92
C ILE A 6 -6.25 -1.98 10.25
N THR A 7 -6.73 -1.00 11.02
CA THR A 7 -7.01 0.35 10.54
C THR A 7 -6.44 1.37 11.52
N LEU A 8 -5.72 2.35 10.99
CA LEU A 8 -5.23 3.48 11.79
C LEU A 8 -6.20 4.65 11.68
N THR A 9 -6.41 5.35 12.80
CA THR A 9 -7.19 6.59 12.85
C THR A 9 -6.38 7.72 13.45
N LEU A 10 -6.56 8.91 12.91
CA LEU A 10 -6.08 10.17 13.49
C LEU A 10 -7.06 11.26 13.07
N ASN A 11 -8.04 11.55 13.95
CA ASN A 11 -9.15 12.43 13.62
C ASN A 11 -9.98 11.94 12.40
N LYS A 12 -10.80 12.85 11.81
CA LYS A 12 -11.60 12.55 10.61
C LYS A 12 -12.70 11.51 10.86
N LEU A 13 -13.41 11.65 11.96
CA LEU A 13 -14.51 10.79 12.42
C LEU A 13 -15.47 10.37 11.31
N GLU A 14 -15.91 11.29 10.46
CA GLU A 14 -16.90 10.99 9.41
C GLU A 14 -16.39 10.02 8.35
N TYR A 15 -15.10 10.01 8.04
CA TYR A 15 -14.50 9.02 7.14
C TYR A 15 -14.40 7.65 7.82
N THR A 16 -13.97 7.62 9.08
CA THR A 16 -13.94 6.39 9.89
C THR A 16 -15.32 5.72 9.95
N LYS A 17 -16.39 6.49 10.17
CA LYS A 17 -17.78 5.98 10.13
C LYS A 17 -18.14 5.39 8.77
N LYS A 18 -17.81 6.09 7.67
CA LYS A 18 -18.09 5.60 6.30
C LYS A 18 -17.32 4.31 6.02
N PHE A 19 -16.04 4.25 6.39
CA PHE A 19 -15.21 3.06 6.25
C PHE A 19 -15.80 1.86 7.01
N ILE A 20 -16.10 2.01 8.31
CA ILE A 20 -16.65 0.93 9.13
C ILE A 20 -17.98 0.41 8.54
N LYS A 21 -18.86 1.30 8.11
CA LYS A 21 -20.11 0.92 7.45
C LYS A 21 -19.86 0.13 6.15
N SER A 22 -18.91 0.56 5.34
CA SER A 22 -18.52 -0.12 4.10
C SER A 22 -17.93 -1.51 4.39
N LEU A 23 -17.04 -1.61 5.41
CA LEU A 23 -16.43 -2.85 5.83
C LEU A 23 -17.47 -3.87 6.29
N GLN A 24 -18.37 -3.49 7.20
CA GLN A 24 -19.44 -4.37 7.70
C GLN A 24 -20.37 -4.85 6.60
N LYS A 25 -20.60 -4.01 5.58
CA LYS A 25 -21.47 -4.35 4.44
C LYS A 25 -20.85 -5.40 3.52
N TYR A 26 -19.55 -5.34 3.29
CA TYR A 26 -18.88 -6.11 2.23
C TYR A 26 -17.87 -7.14 2.72
N THR A 27 -17.77 -7.33 4.05
CA THR A 27 -16.81 -8.28 4.63
C THR A 27 -17.51 -9.19 5.65
N LYS A 28 -17.23 -10.48 5.58
CA LYS A 28 -17.72 -11.49 6.51
C LYS A 28 -16.56 -12.17 7.21
N ASP A 29 -16.83 -12.76 8.39
CA ASP A 29 -15.84 -13.51 9.18
C ASP A 29 -14.52 -12.75 9.40
N PHE A 30 -14.63 -11.54 9.94
CA PHE A 30 -13.48 -10.67 10.24
C PHE A 30 -13.50 -10.17 11.68
N GLU A 31 -12.33 -9.78 12.17
CA GLU A 31 -12.16 -8.88 13.30
C GLU A 31 -11.69 -7.51 12.81
N LEU A 32 -12.10 -6.46 13.50
CA LEU A 32 -11.65 -5.11 13.23
C LEU A 32 -10.79 -4.62 14.41
N ILE A 33 -9.53 -4.37 14.11
CA ILE A 33 -8.56 -3.80 15.04
C ILE A 33 -8.33 -2.36 14.61
N ILE A 34 -8.71 -1.42 15.47
CA ILE A 34 -8.48 0.01 15.21
C ILE A 34 -7.41 0.52 16.17
N VAL A 35 -6.41 1.18 15.60
CA VAL A 35 -5.35 1.85 16.35
C VAL A 35 -5.55 3.35 16.19
N ASP A 36 -6.03 3.99 17.23
CA ASP A 36 -6.17 5.45 17.26
C ASP A 36 -4.86 6.11 17.67
N ASN A 37 -4.36 6.99 16.82
CA ASN A 37 -3.08 7.68 16.97
C ASN A 37 -3.21 9.06 17.64
N GLY A 38 -4.12 9.19 18.63
CA GLY A 38 -4.29 10.40 19.40
C GLY A 38 -5.32 11.36 18.80
N SER A 39 -6.47 10.85 18.38
CA SER A 39 -7.58 11.68 17.89
C SER A 39 -8.17 12.57 18.97
N THR A 40 -8.67 13.76 18.58
CA THR A 40 -9.26 14.78 19.46
C THR A 40 -10.58 15.33 18.96
N ASP A 41 -11.19 14.71 17.94
CA ASP A 41 -12.38 15.20 17.23
C ASP A 41 -13.66 14.38 17.54
N GLY A 42 -13.66 13.57 18.62
CA GLY A 42 -14.75 12.65 18.95
C GLY A 42 -14.61 11.26 18.33
N THR A 43 -13.51 10.98 17.61
CA THR A 43 -13.26 9.67 17.02
C THR A 43 -13.14 8.59 18.11
N VAL A 44 -12.40 8.86 19.20
CA VAL A 44 -12.18 7.88 20.27
C VAL A 44 -13.51 7.52 20.95
N GLU A 45 -14.32 8.50 21.31
CA GLU A 45 -15.62 8.30 21.96
C GLU A 45 -16.56 7.46 21.07
N TYR A 46 -16.57 7.73 19.77
CA TYR A 46 -17.32 6.92 18.81
C TYR A 46 -16.81 5.48 18.77
N LEU A 47 -15.49 5.27 18.69
CA LEU A 47 -14.90 3.94 18.64
C LEU A 47 -15.14 3.13 19.91
N GLU A 48 -15.09 3.78 21.09
CA GLU A 48 -15.41 3.15 22.37
C GLU A 48 -16.90 2.73 22.50
N SER A 49 -17.78 3.34 21.72
CA SER A 49 -19.20 2.94 21.66
C SER A 49 -19.47 1.67 20.85
N LEU A 50 -18.45 1.13 20.14
CA LEU A 50 -18.57 -0.04 19.28
C LEU A 50 -18.08 -1.30 20.04
N ASP A 51 -18.94 -2.27 20.23
CA ASP A 51 -18.68 -3.51 20.98
C ASP A 51 -17.98 -4.61 20.18
N PHE A 52 -17.87 -4.45 18.85
CA PHE A 52 -17.34 -5.46 17.93
C PHE A 52 -15.89 -5.20 17.47
N ILE A 53 -15.24 -4.16 17.98
CA ILE A 53 -13.87 -3.80 17.59
C ILE A 53 -12.87 -4.10 18.72
N LYS A 54 -11.61 -4.31 18.34
CA LYS A 54 -10.47 -4.25 19.26
C LYS A 54 -9.82 -2.87 19.09
N LEU A 55 -9.89 -2.02 20.14
CA LEU A 55 -9.39 -0.64 20.10
C LEU A 55 -8.07 -0.50 20.86
N ILE A 56 -7.04 0.00 20.18
CA ILE A 56 -5.79 0.46 20.80
C ILE A 56 -5.76 1.99 20.74
N LYS A 57 -5.53 2.64 21.88
CA LYS A 57 -5.46 4.11 21.98
C LYS A 57 -4.05 4.56 22.29
N ASN A 58 -3.46 5.33 21.39
CA ASN A 58 -2.19 6.00 21.60
C ASN A 58 -2.43 7.44 22.08
N SER A 59 -1.64 7.91 23.04
CA SER A 59 -1.71 9.30 23.51
C SER A 59 -1.15 10.32 22.52
N GLU A 60 -0.44 9.85 21.49
CA GLU A 60 0.19 10.65 20.43
C GLU A 60 0.30 9.84 19.14
N ASN A 61 0.55 10.51 18.02
CA ASN A 61 0.73 9.85 16.73
C ASN A 61 2.03 9.04 16.71
N LYS A 62 1.92 7.71 16.69
CA LYS A 62 3.04 6.76 16.57
C LYS A 62 3.47 6.50 15.12
N GLY A 63 2.76 7.07 14.15
CA GLY A 63 2.99 6.86 12.72
C GLY A 63 2.34 5.59 12.18
N PHE A 64 2.48 5.41 10.86
CA PHE A 64 1.84 4.32 10.13
C PHE A 64 2.44 2.96 10.50
N SER A 65 3.75 2.85 10.50
CA SER A 65 4.47 1.60 10.77
C SER A 65 4.20 1.07 12.19
N ALA A 66 4.44 1.89 13.21
CA ALA A 66 4.25 1.46 14.62
C ALA A 66 2.78 1.16 14.94
N GLY A 67 1.85 1.98 14.44
CA GLY A 67 0.42 1.71 14.62
C GLY A 67 -0.01 0.38 14.00
N ASN A 68 0.40 0.09 12.76
CA ASN A 68 0.09 -1.21 12.15
C ASN A 68 0.76 -2.37 12.89
N ASN A 69 1.99 -2.20 13.39
CA ASN A 69 2.68 -3.22 14.18
C ASN A 69 1.94 -3.54 15.49
N GLN A 70 1.36 -2.52 16.16
CA GLN A 70 0.50 -2.74 17.32
C GLN A 70 -0.72 -3.59 16.96
N GLY A 71 -1.36 -3.32 15.81
CA GLY A 71 -2.47 -4.12 15.30
C GLY A 71 -2.06 -5.55 14.95
N ILE A 72 -0.92 -5.76 14.27
CA ILE A 72 -0.38 -7.08 13.94
C ILE A 72 -0.18 -7.94 15.20
N ALA A 73 0.31 -7.33 16.28
CA ALA A 73 0.61 -8.04 17.53
C ALA A 73 -0.60 -8.71 18.17
N ILE A 74 -1.83 -8.22 17.94
CA ILE A 74 -3.07 -8.76 18.49
C ILE A 74 -4.00 -9.40 17.46
N ALA A 75 -3.56 -9.44 16.19
CA ALA A 75 -4.33 -10.03 15.09
C ALA A 75 -4.35 -11.55 15.15
N GLU A 76 -5.53 -12.16 15.02
CA GLU A 76 -5.75 -13.61 15.15
C GLU A 76 -6.10 -14.28 13.81
N GLY A 77 -6.49 -13.50 12.79
CA GLY A 77 -6.89 -13.99 11.48
C GLY A 77 -5.77 -14.68 10.70
N GLU A 78 -6.15 -15.59 9.81
CA GLU A 78 -5.23 -16.21 8.83
C GLU A 78 -4.67 -15.17 7.86
N TYR A 79 -5.53 -14.22 7.46
CA TYR A 79 -5.18 -13.08 6.64
C TYR A 79 -5.16 -11.80 7.48
N ILE A 80 -4.25 -10.91 7.12
CA ILE A 80 -4.13 -9.58 7.71
C ILE A 80 -4.40 -8.56 6.60
N GLY A 81 -5.37 -7.69 6.81
CA GLY A 81 -5.66 -6.56 5.92
C GLY A 81 -5.22 -5.25 6.55
N PHE A 82 -4.39 -4.48 5.85
CA PHE A 82 -4.07 -3.11 6.20
C PHE A 82 -4.98 -2.20 5.38
N LEU A 83 -5.91 -1.52 6.04
CA LEU A 83 -6.94 -0.70 5.40
C LEU A 83 -6.96 0.70 6.00
N ASN A 84 -6.87 1.72 5.16
CA ASN A 84 -7.03 3.10 5.62
C ASN A 84 -8.48 3.37 6.05
N ASN A 85 -8.65 4.30 7.00
CA ASN A 85 -9.97 4.73 7.50
C ASN A 85 -10.73 5.65 6.54
N ASP A 86 -10.14 6.01 5.40
CA ASP A 86 -10.70 6.90 4.37
C ASP A 86 -10.90 6.20 3.02
N ILE A 87 -11.34 4.94 3.06
CA ILE A 87 -11.67 4.15 1.86
C ILE A 87 -13.12 3.66 1.88
N LEU A 88 -13.63 3.33 0.68
CA LEU A 88 -14.88 2.57 0.50
C LEU A 88 -14.57 1.28 -0.25
N LEU A 89 -15.09 0.17 0.27
CA LEU A 89 -14.83 -1.16 -0.26
C LEU A 89 -15.85 -1.56 -1.33
N TYR A 90 -15.45 -2.46 -2.22
CA TYR A 90 -16.28 -3.05 -3.26
C TYR A 90 -16.82 -4.43 -2.80
N PRO A 91 -18.00 -4.86 -3.28
CA PRO A 91 -18.52 -6.21 -3.00
C PRO A 91 -17.51 -7.30 -3.35
N ASN A 92 -17.36 -8.31 -2.49
CA ASN A 92 -16.45 -9.46 -2.64
C ASN A 92 -14.96 -9.07 -2.77
N TRP A 93 -14.54 -7.90 -2.23
CA TRP A 93 -13.16 -7.41 -2.33
C TRP A 93 -12.15 -8.39 -1.73
N PHE A 94 -12.47 -8.99 -0.58
CA PHE A 94 -11.58 -9.93 0.09
C PHE A 94 -11.50 -11.27 -0.66
N GLU A 95 -12.65 -11.83 -1.04
CA GLU A 95 -12.75 -13.13 -1.71
C GLU A 95 -12.03 -13.13 -3.07
N GLU A 96 -12.08 -12.03 -3.82
CA GLU A 96 -11.36 -11.93 -5.09
C GLU A 96 -9.85 -11.76 -4.90
N CYS A 97 -9.41 -11.08 -3.85
CA CYS A 97 -8.00 -11.03 -3.48
C CYS A 97 -7.51 -12.40 -2.97
N GLU A 98 -8.30 -13.11 -2.18
CA GLU A 98 -7.98 -14.45 -1.69
C GLU A 98 -7.72 -15.44 -2.84
N LYS A 99 -8.48 -15.36 -3.94
CA LYS A 99 -8.27 -16.22 -5.11
C LYS A 99 -6.87 -16.07 -5.71
N VAL A 100 -6.24 -14.89 -5.58
CA VAL A 100 -4.86 -14.67 -6.02
C VAL A 100 -3.87 -15.44 -5.14
N PHE A 101 -4.03 -15.37 -3.82
CA PHE A 101 -3.20 -16.15 -2.88
C PHE A 101 -3.27 -17.67 -3.09
N ASN A 102 -4.39 -18.17 -3.60
CA ASN A 102 -4.58 -19.59 -3.88
C ASN A 102 -3.91 -20.06 -5.18
N LYS A 103 -3.50 -19.14 -6.05
CA LYS A 103 -2.91 -19.42 -7.35
C LYS A 103 -1.45 -19.01 -7.44
N GLU A 104 -1.05 -18.02 -6.67
CA GLU A 104 0.24 -17.35 -6.78
C GLU A 104 1.01 -17.35 -5.44
N LYS A 105 2.33 -17.27 -5.52
CA LYS A 105 3.18 -17.05 -4.35
C LYS A 105 3.16 -15.57 -3.95
N ALA A 106 2.00 -15.07 -3.59
CA ALA A 106 1.80 -13.68 -3.25
C ALA A 106 2.22 -13.35 -1.81
N ALA A 107 2.93 -12.25 -1.61
CA ALA A 107 3.08 -11.63 -0.30
C ALA A 107 1.91 -10.69 -0.02
N PHE A 108 1.61 -9.83 -0.98
CA PHE A 108 0.60 -8.79 -0.87
C PHE A 108 -0.34 -8.82 -2.07
N VAL A 109 -1.62 -8.63 -1.81
CA VAL A 109 -2.65 -8.47 -2.84
C VAL A 109 -3.51 -7.27 -2.48
N SER A 110 -3.61 -6.30 -3.37
CA SER A 110 -4.49 -5.14 -3.26
C SER A 110 -5.66 -5.27 -4.23
N PRO A 111 -6.89 -4.89 -3.86
CA PRO A 111 -7.88 -4.52 -4.86
C PRO A 111 -7.37 -3.34 -5.69
N ARG A 112 -7.97 -3.09 -6.85
CA ARG A 112 -7.62 -1.92 -7.66
C ARG A 112 -8.09 -0.63 -7.01
N GLU A 113 -7.19 0.31 -6.77
CA GLU A 113 -7.57 1.66 -6.39
C GLU A 113 -8.26 2.36 -7.57
N VAL A 114 -9.38 3.02 -7.31
CA VAL A 114 -10.09 3.84 -8.30
C VAL A 114 -10.36 5.23 -7.71
N ASN A 115 -10.02 6.25 -8.48
CA ASN A 115 -10.17 7.65 -8.10
C ASN A 115 -10.94 8.40 -9.19
N PRO A 116 -12.23 8.07 -9.43
CA PRO A 116 -13.04 8.85 -10.34
C PRO A 116 -13.26 10.26 -9.77
N HIS A 117 -13.16 11.26 -10.64
CA HIS A 117 -13.54 12.62 -10.29
C HIS A 117 -15.05 12.74 -10.30
N PHE A 118 -15.67 12.69 -9.14
CA PHE A 118 -17.09 12.94 -8.94
C PHE A 118 -17.27 14.13 -8.01
N ASP A 119 -18.26 14.97 -8.30
CA ASP A 119 -18.64 16.08 -7.42
C ASP A 119 -19.22 15.58 -6.09
N ASP A 120 -19.91 14.41 -6.13
CA ASP A 120 -20.41 13.72 -4.95
C ASP A 120 -20.09 12.22 -5.06
N ILE A 121 -19.28 11.72 -4.13
CA ILE A 121 -18.91 10.33 -4.07
C ILE A 121 -19.84 9.57 -3.16
N ASN A 122 -20.60 8.69 -3.78
CA ASN A 122 -21.42 7.70 -3.09
C ASN A 122 -21.11 6.30 -3.62
N GLU A 123 -21.58 5.32 -2.87
CA GLU A 123 -21.32 3.92 -3.14
C GLU A 123 -21.74 3.48 -4.55
N SER A 124 -22.88 3.97 -5.02
CA SER A 124 -23.42 3.56 -6.32
C SER A 124 -22.57 4.06 -7.49
N ASN A 125 -22.05 5.29 -7.40
CA ASN A 125 -21.33 5.87 -8.54
C ASN A 125 -19.92 5.27 -8.70
N TYR A 126 -19.16 5.00 -7.62
CA TYR A 126 -17.84 4.36 -7.78
C TYR A 126 -17.95 2.87 -8.17
N ILE A 127 -18.98 2.16 -7.67
CA ILE A 127 -19.26 0.78 -8.08
C ILE A 127 -19.60 0.71 -9.58
N ASN A 128 -20.47 1.60 -10.06
CA ASN A 128 -20.83 1.66 -11.47
C ASN A 128 -19.64 2.09 -12.35
N TYR A 129 -18.82 3.02 -11.88
CA TYR A 129 -17.59 3.39 -12.57
C TYR A 129 -16.68 2.18 -12.78
N PHE A 130 -16.40 1.41 -11.72
CA PHE A 130 -15.55 0.23 -11.82
C PHE A 130 -16.14 -0.86 -12.75
N LYS A 131 -17.44 -1.09 -12.70
CA LYS A 131 -18.11 -2.06 -13.60
C LYS A 131 -17.91 -1.75 -15.08
N ASN A 132 -17.68 -0.50 -15.44
CA ASN A 132 -17.45 -0.06 -16.82
C ASN A 132 -15.99 -0.15 -17.25
N LEU A 133 -15.04 -0.32 -16.31
CA LEU A 133 -13.64 -0.54 -16.63
C LEU A 133 -13.44 -1.95 -17.23
N ARG A 134 -12.46 -2.07 -18.11
CA ARG A 134 -12.08 -3.34 -18.72
C ARG A 134 -10.60 -3.58 -18.51
N TYR A 135 -10.29 -4.71 -17.92
CA TYR A 135 -8.94 -5.16 -17.71
C TYR A 135 -8.69 -6.44 -18.51
N LYS A 136 -7.49 -6.59 -19.05
CA LYS A 136 -7.10 -7.76 -19.86
C LYS A 136 -6.98 -9.02 -19.01
N PHE A 137 -6.56 -8.88 -17.76
CA PHE A 137 -6.31 -9.97 -16.83
C PHE A 137 -7.14 -9.78 -15.56
N ASP A 138 -7.48 -10.88 -14.89
CA ASP A 138 -8.20 -10.86 -13.61
C ASP A 138 -7.36 -10.27 -12.48
N TYR A 139 -6.06 -10.46 -12.55
CA TYR A 139 -5.05 -9.86 -11.65
C TYR A 139 -3.72 -9.72 -12.38
N GLN A 140 -2.83 -8.92 -11.84
CA GLN A 140 -1.50 -8.69 -12.40
C GLN A 140 -0.45 -8.46 -11.31
N LYS A 141 0.80 -8.84 -11.59
CA LYS A 141 1.94 -8.40 -10.76
C LYS A 141 2.13 -6.90 -10.96
N SER A 142 2.17 -6.15 -9.86
CA SER A 142 2.44 -4.73 -9.92
C SER A 142 2.95 -4.22 -8.56
N PHE A 143 4.18 -3.73 -8.56
CA PHE A 143 4.77 -3.11 -7.38
C PHE A 143 4.09 -1.77 -7.06
N ASP A 144 3.89 -0.94 -8.08
CA ASP A 144 3.41 0.43 -7.91
C ASP A 144 1.90 0.49 -7.62
N GLU A 145 1.13 -0.38 -8.28
CA GLU A 145 -0.34 -0.39 -8.13
C GLU A 145 -0.83 -1.22 -6.92
N CYS A 146 0.05 -2.00 -6.29
CA CYS A 146 -0.23 -2.66 -5.02
C CYS A 146 -0.04 -1.65 -3.88
N VAL A 147 -1.12 -1.00 -3.48
CA VAL A 147 -1.09 0.11 -2.53
C VAL A 147 -1.58 -0.30 -1.15
N PHE A 148 -0.94 0.24 -0.12
CA PHE A 148 -1.21 -0.11 1.28
C PHE A 148 -2.38 0.68 1.89
N SER A 149 -3.06 1.50 1.09
CA SER A 149 -4.38 2.05 1.47
C SER A 149 -5.45 0.97 1.61
N CYS A 150 -5.29 -0.16 0.87
CA CYS A 150 -6.10 -1.37 1.00
C CYS A 150 -5.30 -2.57 0.48
N VAL A 151 -4.69 -3.33 1.36
CA VAL A 151 -3.86 -4.49 0.99
C VAL A 151 -4.07 -5.64 1.97
N ILE A 152 -3.95 -6.86 1.46
CA ILE A 152 -4.06 -8.09 2.24
C ILE A 152 -2.73 -8.85 2.15
N THR A 153 -2.36 -9.49 3.25
CA THR A 153 -1.28 -10.47 3.34
C THR A 153 -1.73 -11.71 4.13
N LYS A 154 -1.01 -12.79 4.07
CA LYS A 154 -1.18 -13.93 4.97
C LYS A 154 -0.33 -13.74 6.22
N LYS A 155 -0.82 -14.20 7.39
CA LYS A 155 -0.08 -14.10 8.66
C LYS A 155 1.29 -14.79 8.57
N ASN A 156 1.36 -15.96 7.93
CA ASN A 156 2.62 -16.69 7.76
C ASN A 156 3.63 -15.96 6.83
N VAL A 157 3.20 -15.05 6.00
CA VAL A 157 4.10 -14.17 5.22
C VAL A 157 4.77 -13.18 6.15
N LEU A 158 4.02 -12.61 7.12
CA LEU A 158 4.59 -11.71 8.13
C LEU A 158 5.60 -12.44 9.03
N ASP A 159 5.37 -13.72 9.35
CA ASP A 159 6.32 -14.53 10.11
C ASP A 159 7.68 -14.63 9.38
N ASN A 160 7.68 -14.65 8.06
CA ASN A 160 8.88 -14.70 7.23
C ASN A 160 9.54 -13.34 6.99
N LEU A 161 8.72 -12.30 6.77
CA LEU A 161 9.20 -10.97 6.39
C LEU A 161 9.46 -10.05 7.59
N GLY A 162 8.92 -10.38 8.76
CA GLY A 162 8.79 -9.45 9.88
C GLY A 162 7.65 -8.45 9.65
N THR A 163 7.64 -7.40 10.46
CA THR A 163 6.63 -6.35 10.46
C THR A 163 7.12 -5.07 9.75
N PHE A 164 6.39 -3.97 9.83
CA PHE A 164 6.82 -2.69 9.29
C PHE A 164 8.08 -2.16 10.00
N ASP A 165 8.94 -1.50 9.25
CA ASP A 165 10.10 -0.79 9.81
C ASP A 165 9.65 0.58 10.35
N GLU A 166 9.68 0.74 11.68
CA GLU A 166 9.18 1.94 12.39
C GLU A 166 10.06 3.17 12.20
N LYS A 167 11.23 3.05 11.58
CA LYS A 167 12.05 4.20 11.20
C LYS A 167 11.41 5.06 10.11
N PHE A 168 10.46 4.51 9.35
CA PHE A 168 9.65 5.28 8.41
C PHE A 168 8.56 6.06 9.16
N PHE A 169 8.92 7.14 9.81
CA PHE A 169 8.00 7.97 10.58
C PHE A 169 7.73 9.32 9.87
N PRO A 170 6.51 9.86 9.92
CA PRO A 170 5.28 9.22 10.39
C PRO A 170 4.67 8.28 9.36
N ALA A 171 5.03 8.40 8.08
CA ALA A 171 4.57 7.60 6.94
C ALA A 171 5.48 7.86 5.72
N PHE A 172 5.22 7.15 4.62
CA PHE A 172 5.92 7.12 3.33
C PHE A 172 7.13 6.19 3.29
N PHE A 173 7.19 5.38 2.25
CA PHE A 173 8.21 4.37 1.94
C PHE A 173 8.18 3.11 2.81
N GLU A 174 7.40 3.04 3.87
CA GLU A 174 7.21 1.82 4.67
C GLU A 174 6.56 0.69 3.86
N ASP A 175 5.63 1.03 2.99
CA ASP A 175 4.96 0.12 2.07
C ASP A 175 5.92 -0.36 0.97
N ASN A 176 6.72 0.53 0.43
CA ASN A 176 7.75 0.19 -0.55
C ASN A 176 8.84 -0.71 0.08
N ASP A 177 9.27 -0.43 1.30
CA ASP A 177 10.18 -1.28 2.06
C ASP A 177 9.61 -2.68 2.23
N PHE A 178 8.35 -2.78 2.63
CA PHE A 178 7.72 -4.07 2.88
C PHE A 178 7.57 -4.89 1.59
N LYS A 179 7.10 -4.27 0.50
CA LYS A 179 7.03 -4.91 -0.82
C LYS A 179 8.40 -5.36 -1.31
N HIS A 180 9.44 -4.54 -1.09
CA HIS A 180 10.81 -4.86 -1.49
C HIS A 180 11.33 -6.10 -0.75
N ARG A 181 11.20 -6.12 0.58
CA ARG A 181 11.57 -7.30 1.38
C ARG A 181 10.82 -8.57 0.95
N ALA A 182 9.56 -8.44 0.56
CA ALA A 182 8.78 -9.56 0.04
C ALA A 182 9.39 -10.12 -1.27
N ILE A 183 9.72 -9.24 -2.22
CA ILE A 183 10.34 -9.63 -3.50
C ILE A 183 11.71 -10.26 -3.28
N GLU A 184 12.55 -9.70 -2.42
CA GLU A 184 13.85 -10.27 -2.06
C GLU A 184 13.73 -11.66 -1.42
N SER A 185 12.63 -11.91 -0.69
CA SER A 185 12.31 -13.22 -0.11
C SER A 185 11.64 -14.19 -1.10
N GLY A 186 11.54 -13.82 -2.38
CA GLY A 186 11.01 -14.65 -3.45
C GLY A 186 9.50 -14.75 -3.50
N PHE A 187 8.79 -13.78 -2.93
CA PHE A 187 7.36 -13.55 -3.13
C PHE A 187 7.11 -12.53 -4.23
N ASP A 188 5.86 -12.44 -4.66
CA ASP A 188 5.38 -11.43 -5.60
C ASP A 188 4.30 -10.55 -4.96
N VAL A 189 4.02 -9.40 -5.55
CA VAL A 189 2.95 -8.48 -5.15
C VAL A 189 1.97 -8.31 -6.31
N PHE A 190 0.68 -8.30 -6.01
CA PHE A 190 -0.38 -8.35 -7.02
C PHE A 190 -1.45 -7.30 -6.79
N VAL A 191 -2.11 -6.95 -7.89
CA VAL A 191 -3.36 -6.18 -7.89
C VAL A 191 -4.45 -7.03 -8.51
N SER A 192 -5.58 -7.18 -7.81
CA SER A 192 -6.79 -7.79 -8.35
C SER A 192 -7.55 -6.77 -9.19
N ASN A 193 -7.87 -7.14 -10.44
CA ASN A 193 -8.65 -6.32 -11.36
C ASN A 193 -10.16 -6.69 -11.34
N LYS A 194 -10.54 -7.65 -10.50
CA LYS A 194 -11.95 -8.06 -10.32
C LYS A 194 -12.69 -7.25 -9.29
N VAL A 195 -11.95 -6.56 -8.43
CA VAL A 195 -12.47 -5.77 -7.33
C VAL A 195 -11.71 -4.46 -7.21
N CYS A 196 -12.34 -3.49 -6.60
CA CYS A 196 -11.74 -2.18 -6.35
C CYS A 196 -12.03 -1.68 -4.94
N PHE A 197 -11.39 -0.58 -4.61
CA PHE A 197 -11.77 0.30 -3.53
C PHE A 197 -11.67 1.74 -4.00
N PHE A 198 -12.45 2.61 -3.40
CA PHE A 198 -12.33 4.05 -3.57
C PHE A 198 -11.57 4.64 -2.39
N HIS A 199 -10.61 5.53 -2.66
CA HIS A 199 -9.83 6.22 -1.64
C HIS A 199 -10.12 7.71 -1.70
N PHE A 200 -10.57 8.29 -0.59
CA PHE A 200 -10.84 9.73 -0.51
C PHE A 200 -9.56 10.58 -0.62
N GLY A 201 -8.39 9.94 -0.46
CA GLY A 201 -7.07 10.51 -0.67
C GLY A 201 -6.55 11.33 0.50
N SER A 202 -5.41 10.90 1.04
CA SER A 202 -4.49 11.59 1.97
C SER A 202 -5.09 12.71 2.86
N ILE A 203 -6.26 12.46 3.44
CA ILE A 203 -7.01 13.47 4.20
C ILE A 203 -6.26 13.86 5.49
N THR A 204 -5.39 12.96 5.97
CA THR A 204 -4.57 13.13 7.18
C THR A 204 -3.14 13.60 6.93
N SER A 205 -2.65 13.58 5.68
CA SER A 205 -1.23 13.76 5.36
C SER A 205 -0.81 15.20 5.02
N THR A 206 -1.51 16.23 5.50
CA THR A 206 -1.13 17.63 5.27
C THR A 206 0.14 17.99 6.06
N ASN A 207 1.25 18.29 5.36
CA ASN A 207 2.54 18.87 5.86
C ASN A 207 3.70 17.91 6.18
N HIS A 208 3.89 16.84 5.39
CA HIS A 208 5.02 15.91 5.65
C HIS A 208 6.17 15.96 4.63
N THR A 209 6.40 17.06 3.93
CA THR A 209 7.46 17.17 2.90
C THR A 209 8.87 16.87 3.44
N LYS A 210 9.20 17.32 4.65
CA LYS A 210 10.51 17.05 5.28
C LYS A 210 10.69 15.55 5.55
N ASN A 211 9.69 14.92 6.18
CA ASN A 211 9.75 13.50 6.53
C ASN A 211 9.74 12.62 5.28
N PHE A 212 9.06 13.02 4.22
CA PHE A 212 9.09 12.33 2.93
C PHE A 212 10.52 12.22 2.38
N GLU A 213 11.29 13.32 2.36
CA GLU A 213 12.67 13.30 1.89
C GLU A 213 13.63 12.50 2.79
N GLU A 214 13.41 12.54 4.11
CA GLU A 214 14.20 11.76 5.07
C GLU A 214 13.91 10.26 4.91
N ASN A 215 12.65 9.87 4.83
CA ASN A 215 12.23 8.49 4.61
C ASN A 215 12.67 7.97 3.24
N ARG A 216 12.61 8.81 2.19
CA ARG A 216 13.13 8.46 0.87
C ARG A 216 14.62 8.13 0.92
N LYS A 217 15.43 8.98 1.55
CA LYS A 217 16.86 8.75 1.71
C LYS A 217 17.15 7.48 2.51
N TYR A 218 16.38 7.25 3.58
CA TYR A 218 16.52 6.03 4.38
C TYR A 218 16.16 4.78 3.56
N TYR A 219 15.05 4.79 2.81
CA TYR A 219 14.64 3.70 1.93
C TYR A 219 15.73 3.37 0.90
N TYR A 220 16.29 4.37 0.21
CA TYR A 220 17.35 4.13 -0.76
C TYR A 220 18.66 3.66 -0.12
N SER A 221 18.96 4.11 1.10
CA SER A 221 20.13 3.60 1.82
C SER A 221 19.99 2.14 2.23
N LYS A 222 18.76 1.72 2.54
CA LYS A 222 18.43 0.35 2.95
C LYS A 222 18.36 -0.60 1.75
N HIS A 223 17.76 -0.15 0.66
CA HIS A 223 17.52 -0.92 -0.55
C HIS A 223 18.25 -0.32 -1.75
N GLN A 224 19.52 -0.67 -1.91
CA GLN A 224 20.39 -0.12 -2.97
C GLN A 224 19.83 -0.23 -4.39
N PHE A 225 18.75 -1.00 -4.60
CA PHE A 225 18.17 -1.30 -5.92
C PHE A 225 16.69 -0.92 -6.06
N ALA A 226 16.07 -0.35 -5.03
CA ALA A 226 14.64 -0.12 -5.01
C ALA A 226 14.14 0.82 -6.11
N GLU A 227 14.87 1.90 -6.36
CA GLU A 227 14.54 2.88 -7.41
C GLU A 227 14.56 2.26 -8.81
N TYR A 228 15.46 1.32 -9.01
CA TYR A 228 15.61 0.63 -10.30
C TYR A 228 14.50 -0.41 -10.54
N LEU A 229 14.04 -1.10 -9.51
CA LEU A 229 12.94 -2.07 -9.60
C LEU A 229 11.61 -1.38 -9.93
N SER A 230 11.36 -0.17 -9.40
CA SER A 230 10.20 0.64 -9.75
C SER A 230 10.19 1.01 -11.24
N ILE A 231 11.34 1.36 -11.82
CA ILE A 231 11.47 1.73 -13.24
C ILE A 231 11.30 0.52 -14.16
N CYS A 232 11.72 -0.66 -13.73
CA CYS A 232 11.78 -1.87 -14.57
C CYS A 232 10.62 -2.85 -14.34
N GLY A 233 9.56 -2.44 -13.65
CA GLY A 233 8.40 -3.30 -13.41
C GLY A 233 8.70 -4.53 -12.56
N GLY A 234 9.71 -4.46 -11.68
CA GLY A 234 10.04 -5.53 -10.73
C GLY A 234 10.98 -6.63 -11.26
N GLU A 235 11.56 -6.47 -12.44
CA GLU A 235 12.55 -7.45 -12.94
C GLU A 235 13.90 -7.34 -12.20
N LYS A 236 14.40 -8.47 -11.74
CA LYS A 236 15.67 -8.57 -11.00
C LYS A 236 16.85 -8.34 -11.94
N ILE A 237 17.52 -7.19 -11.84
CA ILE A 237 18.74 -6.91 -12.63
C ILE A 237 19.98 -6.97 -11.74
N GLU A 238 20.93 -7.81 -12.09
CA GLU A 238 22.20 -7.93 -11.39
C GLU A 238 23.18 -6.81 -11.81
N LEU A 239 23.53 -5.91 -10.89
CA LEU A 239 24.54 -4.85 -11.11
C LEU A 239 25.87 -5.38 -11.70
N LYS A 240 26.27 -6.60 -11.33
CA LYS A 240 27.47 -7.23 -11.89
C LYS A 240 27.41 -7.35 -13.42
N LYS A 241 26.22 -7.58 -13.99
CA LYS A 241 26.03 -7.65 -15.45
C LYS A 241 26.08 -6.26 -16.07
N ILE A 242 25.51 -5.25 -15.41
CA ILE A 242 25.50 -3.87 -15.91
C ILE A 242 26.90 -3.28 -15.89
N ASN A 243 27.64 -3.38 -14.79
CA ASN A 243 29.02 -2.88 -14.70
C ASN A 243 29.98 -3.57 -15.68
N LYS A 244 29.69 -4.80 -16.12
CA LYS A 244 30.49 -5.52 -17.14
C LYS A 244 30.23 -4.97 -18.55
N GLN A 245 29.03 -4.45 -18.84
CA GLN A 245 28.68 -3.84 -20.13
C GLN A 245 29.08 -2.36 -20.24
N PHE A 246 29.09 -1.64 -19.15
CA PHE A 246 29.44 -0.20 -19.10
C PHE A 246 30.83 0.01 -18.51
N LYS A 247 31.87 -0.41 -19.23
CA LYS A 247 33.29 -0.26 -18.82
C LYS A 247 33.77 1.18 -18.63
N VAL A 248 32.96 2.19 -18.85
CA VAL A 248 33.37 3.60 -18.99
C VAL A 248 33.08 4.48 -17.76
N PHE A 249 32.22 4.04 -16.85
CA PHE A 249 31.96 4.78 -15.60
C PHE A 249 31.85 3.82 -14.42
N PRO A 250 32.67 3.98 -13.35
CA PRO A 250 32.47 3.26 -12.12
C PRO A 250 31.22 3.83 -11.44
N LEU A 251 30.06 3.25 -11.73
CA LEU A 251 28.82 3.54 -11.01
C LEU A 251 29.05 3.05 -9.57
N LYS A 252 29.13 3.98 -8.64
CA LYS A 252 29.36 3.68 -7.21
C LYS A 252 28.11 3.05 -6.58
N ASN A 253 26.95 3.34 -7.15
CA ASN A 253 25.66 2.81 -6.72
C ASN A 253 24.65 2.91 -7.89
N LEU A 254 23.47 2.33 -7.72
CA LEU A 254 22.41 2.39 -8.74
C LEU A 254 21.79 3.79 -8.91
N TYR A 255 21.94 4.67 -7.96
CA TYR A 255 21.52 6.06 -8.09
C TYR A 255 22.30 6.78 -9.19
N ASP A 256 23.61 6.51 -9.34
CA ASP A 256 24.43 7.04 -10.44
C ASP A 256 23.94 6.51 -11.80
N LEU A 257 23.52 5.25 -11.87
CA LEU A 257 22.91 4.65 -13.06
C LEU A 257 21.55 5.29 -13.39
N TYR A 258 20.70 5.50 -12.41
CA TYR A 258 19.42 6.18 -12.55
C TYR A 258 19.57 7.61 -13.08
N LEU A 259 20.48 8.39 -12.50
CA LEU A 259 20.78 9.75 -12.98
C LEU A 259 21.28 9.74 -14.43
N LEU A 260 22.08 8.72 -14.81
CA LEU A 260 22.56 8.55 -16.17
C LEU A 260 21.41 8.20 -17.14
N ILE A 261 20.54 7.25 -16.77
CA ILE A 261 19.37 6.85 -17.55
C ILE A 261 18.41 8.04 -17.74
N ASN A 262 18.09 8.77 -16.69
CA ASN A 262 17.24 9.97 -16.77
C ASN A 262 17.86 11.06 -17.65
N LYS A 263 19.18 11.28 -17.57
CA LYS A 263 19.87 12.21 -18.49
C LYS A 263 19.78 11.74 -19.93
N VAL A 264 19.92 10.45 -20.20
CA VAL A 264 19.80 9.87 -21.54
C VAL A 264 18.36 9.95 -22.04
N GLN A 265 17.37 9.57 -21.25
CA GLN A 265 15.94 9.66 -21.61
C GLN A 265 15.51 11.10 -21.86
N ASN A 266 15.92 12.06 -21.04
CA ASN A 266 15.63 13.48 -21.23
C ASN A 266 16.32 14.05 -22.48
N ARG A 267 17.52 13.58 -22.83
CA ARG A 267 18.18 13.91 -24.11
C ARG A 267 17.42 13.32 -25.29
N LEU A 268 17.00 12.05 -25.21
CA LEU A 268 16.24 11.39 -26.28
C LEU A 268 14.88 12.06 -26.48
N LYS A 269 14.17 12.41 -25.39
CA LYS A 269 12.93 13.21 -25.49
C LYS A 269 13.15 14.57 -26.15
N LYS A 270 14.25 15.27 -25.86
CA LYS A 270 14.60 16.52 -26.52
C LYS A 270 15.00 16.35 -28.01
N MET A 271 15.62 15.22 -28.37
CA MET A 271 16.08 14.97 -29.75
C MET A 271 14.96 14.44 -30.66
N PHE A 272 14.01 13.67 -30.12
CA PHE A 272 13.02 12.96 -30.94
C PHE A 272 11.58 13.45 -30.76
N GLY A 273 11.33 14.43 -29.89
CA GLY A 273 9.98 14.91 -29.56
C GLY A 273 9.14 13.83 -28.86
N GLU A 274 8.18 14.22 -28.05
CA GLU A 274 7.19 13.28 -27.53
C GLU A 274 6.34 12.77 -28.69
N LYS A 275 6.58 11.56 -29.17
CA LYS A 275 5.58 10.87 -29.97
C LYS A 275 4.41 10.54 -29.01
N LYS A 276 3.33 11.30 -29.15
CA LYS A 276 2.04 10.92 -28.57
C LYS A 276 1.69 9.52 -29.09
N ALA A 277 1.62 8.56 -28.14
CA ALA A 277 0.98 7.28 -28.36
C ALA A 277 -0.48 7.37 -27.89
#